data_0e81b7c309efd5600bf24b32cbea9f93
#
_entry.id   0e81b7c309efd5600bf24b32cbea9f93
#
_cell.length_a   1.000
_cell.length_b   1.000
_cell.length_c   1.000
_cell.angle_alpha   90.00
_cell.angle_beta   90.00
_cell.angle_gamma   90.00
#
_symmetry.space_group_name_H-M   'P 1'
#
loop_
_entity.id
_entity.type
_entity.pdbx_description
1 polymer ?
#
loop_
_entity_poly.entity_id
_entity_poly.type
_entity_poly.pdbx_seq_one_letter_code
_entity_poly.pdbx_strand_id
1 'polypeptide(L)'
;MRNGGVKYRDNDKSASKISDYQSDEAEIKLRYERNYTTLPIKLNFGAGIKYSNYVNDVYRLQFSSGNVVPFQYHSSIDLLSYQAFVQASDQYLNNRFKVSLGVNLVGNTFTASMSNPIKQLSPRLSLSYSFSDDFDLNANIGHYAMPPSYTTMGYRNTEGNYVNRSNGLKYITSNQAIVGMEYHPGNFLRFSLEGFYKQYSHYPISLTDGISLASKGVDYGQVGDEAVMSTGDGRAYGVEVVAKLMGWRDIDLTASYTLFRSEFTDKNGIYRPSSWDTRHILNLTTSYKLPKGWYISARWRYIGGAPYSPIDVERSTNKAAWSITNQAYTDYERFNTLRLADAHQLDVRLDKEFYFKHWMLNLYLDVQNAYISNMPSKPIYTNRDTEGRVMDDPTSPDTKQLLRTLVYYSGTILPTVGIMIKF
;
A
#
# COMPACT_ATOMS: atom_id res chain seq x y z
N MET A 1 -14.51 -5.82 -12.81
CA MET A 1 -14.74 -5.27 -11.43
C MET A 1 -15.32 -3.89 -11.59
N ARG A 2 -16.43 -3.62 -10.91
CA ARG A 2 -17.07 -2.29 -10.92
C ARG A 2 -16.80 -1.59 -9.60
N ASN A 3 -16.41 -0.32 -9.66
CA ASN A 3 -16.16 0.51 -8.49
C ASN A 3 -16.78 1.89 -8.72
N GLY A 4 -17.35 2.51 -7.66
CA GLY A 4 -17.96 3.83 -7.80
C GLY A 4 -18.40 4.42 -6.48
N GLY A 5 -18.53 5.74 -6.47
CA GLY A 5 -19.04 6.50 -5.33
C GLY A 5 -19.50 7.89 -5.72
N VAL A 6 -20.58 8.34 -5.10
CA VAL A 6 -21.12 9.69 -5.30
C VAL A 6 -21.12 10.43 -3.97
N LYS A 7 -20.63 11.67 -3.97
CA LYS A 7 -20.71 12.58 -2.82
C LYS A 7 -21.61 13.77 -3.13
N TYR A 8 -22.48 14.08 -2.20
CA TYR A 8 -23.35 15.25 -2.24
C TYR A 8 -23.03 16.17 -1.07
N ARG A 9 -23.23 17.50 -1.25
CA ARG A 9 -23.08 18.47 -0.17
C ARG A 9 -24.21 18.32 0.86
N ASP A 10 -25.42 18.16 0.36
CA ASP A 10 -26.63 17.92 1.16
C ASP A 10 -27.19 16.54 0.82
N ASN A 11 -27.82 15.88 1.78
CA ASN A 11 -28.27 14.50 1.68
C ASN A 11 -29.28 14.24 0.55
N ASP A 12 -29.65 15.21 -0.25
CA ASP A 12 -30.84 15.05 -1.06
C ASP A 12 -30.85 15.66 -2.45
N LYS A 13 -29.81 15.96 -3.15
CA LYS A 13 -30.11 16.48 -4.51
C LYS A 13 -28.94 16.45 -5.50
N SER A 14 -29.24 16.05 -6.75
CA SER A 14 -28.32 16.13 -7.89
C SER A 14 -27.71 17.53 -8.10
N ALA A 15 -28.40 18.59 -7.71
CA ALA A 15 -27.91 19.98 -7.74
C ALA A 15 -26.78 20.24 -6.71
N SER A 16 -26.64 19.42 -5.67
CA SER A 16 -25.59 19.53 -4.66
C SER A 16 -24.45 18.51 -4.85
N LYS A 17 -24.37 17.83 -6.00
CA LYS A 17 -23.35 16.84 -6.29
C LYS A 17 -21.96 17.48 -6.29
N ILE A 18 -21.06 16.95 -5.46
CA ILE A 18 -19.67 17.38 -5.33
C ILE A 18 -18.73 16.53 -6.18
N SER A 19 -18.94 15.21 -6.13
CA SER A 19 -18.17 14.26 -6.92
C SER A 19 -19.00 13.04 -7.26
N ASP A 20 -18.73 12.48 -8.43
CA ASP A 20 -19.28 11.21 -8.90
C ASP A 20 -18.18 10.49 -9.65
N TYR A 21 -17.93 9.25 -9.25
CA TYR A 21 -16.91 8.43 -9.86
C TYR A 21 -17.46 7.02 -10.09
N GLN A 22 -17.29 6.54 -11.31
CA GLN A 22 -17.60 5.17 -11.66
C GLN A 22 -16.50 4.60 -12.55
N SER A 23 -16.04 3.40 -12.25
CA SER A 23 -15.09 2.68 -13.09
C SER A 23 -15.47 1.21 -13.23
N ASP A 24 -15.27 0.70 -14.43
CA ASP A 24 -15.40 -0.70 -14.75
C ASP A 24 -14.08 -1.22 -15.31
N GLU A 25 -13.65 -2.38 -14.83
CA GLU A 25 -12.43 -3.05 -15.27
C GLU A 25 -12.74 -4.49 -15.65
N ALA A 26 -12.38 -4.86 -16.89
CA ALA A 26 -12.47 -6.22 -17.40
C ALA A 26 -11.10 -6.67 -17.92
N GLU A 27 -10.70 -7.91 -17.61
CA GLU A 27 -9.45 -8.48 -18.05
C GLU A 27 -9.63 -9.92 -18.55
N ILE A 28 -8.99 -10.23 -19.69
CA ILE A 28 -8.83 -11.58 -20.20
C ILE A 28 -7.33 -11.88 -20.25
N LYS A 29 -6.91 -13.00 -19.63
CA LYS A 29 -5.50 -13.39 -19.50
C LYS A 29 -5.31 -14.79 -20.08
N LEU A 30 -4.24 -14.96 -20.87
CA LEU A 30 -3.71 -16.24 -21.27
C LEU A 30 -2.26 -16.33 -20.83
N ARG A 31 -1.89 -17.40 -20.13
CA ARG A 31 -0.52 -17.63 -19.66
C ARG A 31 -0.13 -19.08 -19.93
N TYR A 32 1.06 -19.26 -20.46
CA TYR A 32 1.74 -20.55 -20.57
C TYR A 32 3.02 -20.53 -19.73
N GLU A 33 3.25 -21.59 -19.00
CA GLU A 33 4.45 -21.77 -18.17
C GLU A 33 4.88 -23.22 -18.20
N ARG A 34 6.20 -23.46 -18.25
CA ARG A 34 6.77 -24.80 -18.21
C ARG A 34 8.01 -24.86 -17.35
N ASN A 35 8.06 -25.86 -16.51
CA ASN A 35 9.19 -26.23 -15.68
C ASN A 35 9.88 -27.49 -16.24
N TYR A 36 11.19 -27.39 -16.50
CA TYR A 36 12.05 -28.51 -16.83
C TYR A 36 12.93 -28.83 -15.64
N THR A 37 12.82 -30.06 -15.12
CA THR A 37 13.61 -30.55 -13.99
C THR A 37 14.49 -31.74 -14.35
N THR A 38 14.40 -32.24 -15.58
CA THR A 38 15.19 -33.37 -16.10
C THR A 38 16.56 -32.96 -16.64
N LEU A 39 16.81 -31.67 -16.83
CA LEU A 39 18.12 -31.14 -17.16
C LEU A 39 18.99 -31.02 -15.89
N PRO A 40 20.33 -30.99 -16.02
CA PRO A 40 21.20 -30.67 -14.89
C PRO A 40 20.82 -29.35 -14.21
N ILE A 41 20.42 -28.38 -15.02
CA ILE A 41 19.90 -27.06 -14.57
C ILE A 41 18.38 -27.07 -14.60
N LYS A 42 17.73 -26.64 -13.52
CA LYS A 42 16.29 -26.44 -13.49
C LYS A 42 15.93 -25.20 -14.27
N LEU A 43 15.11 -25.36 -15.34
CA LEU A 43 14.71 -24.26 -16.22
C LEU A 43 13.20 -24.04 -16.09
N ASN A 44 12.83 -22.78 -15.79
CA ASN A 44 11.44 -22.31 -15.81
C ASN A 44 11.31 -21.19 -16.85
N PHE A 45 10.35 -21.30 -17.76
CA PHE A 45 10.07 -20.24 -18.73
C PHE A 45 8.59 -20.16 -19.03
N GLY A 46 8.17 -18.98 -19.48
CA GLY A 46 6.77 -18.76 -19.82
C GLY A 46 6.55 -17.47 -20.58
N ALA A 47 5.35 -17.37 -21.13
CA ALA A 47 4.86 -16.18 -21.79
C ALA A 47 3.38 -15.98 -21.46
N GLY A 48 2.92 -14.75 -21.54
CA GLY A 48 1.52 -14.41 -21.30
C GLY A 48 1.09 -13.17 -22.07
N ILE A 49 -0.18 -13.13 -22.39
CA ILE A 49 -0.87 -11.96 -22.94
C ILE A 49 -2.07 -11.64 -22.07
N LYS A 50 -2.37 -10.36 -21.94
CA LYS A 50 -3.51 -9.84 -21.21
C LYS A 50 -4.16 -8.71 -22.00
N TYR A 51 -5.43 -8.85 -22.31
CA TYR A 51 -6.26 -7.76 -22.78
C TYR A 51 -7.04 -7.19 -21.62
N SER A 52 -7.00 -5.87 -21.44
CA SER A 52 -7.71 -5.15 -20.40
C SER A 52 -8.54 -4.03 -21.04
N ASN A 53 -9.78 -3.94 -20.63
CA ASN A 53 -10.65 -2.80 -20.90
C ASN A 53 -10.92 -2.09 -19.59
N TYR A 54 -10.65 -0.80 -19.53
CA TYR A 54 -10.90 0.06 -18.36
C TYR A 54 -11.71 1.27 -18.80
N VAL A 55 -12.89 1.42 -18.22
CA VAL A 55 -13.79 2.56 -18.44
C VAL A 55 -13.90 3.35 -17.15
N ASN A 56 -13.89 4.67 -17.26
CA ASN A 56 -13.96 5.57 -16.11
C ASN A 56 -14.78 6.82 -16.45
N ASP A 57 -15.80 7.10 -15.63
CA ASP A 57 -16.63 8.30 -15.65
C ASP A 57 -16.35 9.12 -14.40
N VAL A 58 -15.94 10.36 -14.58
CA VAL A 58 -15.55 11.26 -13.49
C VAL A 58 -16.31 12.57 -13.59
N TYR A 59 -16.88 12.98 -12.47
CA TYR A 59 -17.37 14.33 -12.23
C TYR A 59 -16.88 14.79 -10.86
N ARG A 60 -16.32 15.99 -10.77
CA ARG A 60 -15.95 16.63 -9.50
C ARG A 60 -16.01 18.14 -9.60
N LEU A 61 -16.30 18.80 -8.49
CA LEU A 61 -16.11 20.24 -8.35
C LEU A 61 -14.63 20.52 -8.03
N GLN A 62 -14.09 21.56 -8.65
CA GLN A 62 -12.73 22.06 -8.39
C GLN A 62 -12.79 23.53 -8.04
N PHE A 63 -11.88 23.96 -7.14
CA PHE A 63 -11.66 25.36 -6.85
C PHE A 63 -10.49 25.88 -7.69
N SER A 64 -10.81 26.75 -8.64
CA SER A 64 -9.82 27.33 -9.56
C SER A 64 -10.07 28.83 -9.71
N SER A 65 -9.01 29.63 -9.59
CA SER A 65 -9.07 31.11 -9.77
C SER A 65 -10.18 31.78 -8.96
N GLY A 66 -10.38 31.34 -7.70
CA GLY A 66 -11.38 31.91 -6.81
C GLY A 66 -12.83 31.39 -7.00
N ASN A 67 -13.07 30.55 -8.00
CA ASN A 67 -14.39 30.05 -8.33
C ASN A 67 -14.48 28.52 -8.20
N VAL A 68 -15.71 28.04 -7.98
CA VAL A 68 -16.07 26.61 -8.02
C VAL A 68 -16.49 26.25 -9.43
N VAL A 69 -15.73 25.39 -10.09
CA VAL A 69 -16.02 24.95 -11.47
C VAL A 69 -16.18 23.43 -11.53
N PRO A 70 -17.12 22.91 -12.34
CA PRO A 70 -17.22 21.48 -12.57
C PRO A 70 -16.09 21.00 -13.49
N PHE A 71 -15.56 19.84 -13.20
CA PHE A 71 -14.63 19.09 -14.04
C PHE A 71 -15.22 17.70 -14.29
N GLN A 72 -15.30 17.32 -15.55
CA GLN A 72 -15.83 16.01 -15.92
C GLN A 72 -15.14 15.45 -17.15
N TYR A 73 -15.00 14.15 -17.19
CA TYR A 73 -14.55 13.43 -18.38
C TYR A 73 -15.03 11.97 -18.36
N HIS A 74 -15.11 11.40 -19.55
CA HIS A 74 -15.26 9.97 -19.79
C HIS A 74 -13.97 9.43 -20.40
N SER A 75 -13.50 8.27 -19.92
CA SER A 75 -12.34 7.57 -20.43
C SER A 75 -12.62 6.11 -20.69
N SER A 76 -12.12 5.59 -21.80
CA SER A 76 -12.10 4.15 -22.10
C SER A 76 -10.75 3.77 -22.66
N ILE A 77 -10.04 2.83 -22.03
CA ILE A 77 -8.73 2.35 -22.42
C ILE A 77 -8.83 0.86 -22.79
N ASP A 78 -8.41 0.53 -23.98
CA ASP A 78 -8.16 -0.84 -24.42
C ASP A 78 -6.66 -1.08 -24.42
N LEU A 79 -6.19 -2.03 -23.65
CA LEU A 79 -4.78 -2.27 -23.40
C LEU A 79 -4.42 -3.73 -23.64
N LEU A 80 -3.53 -3.98 -24.59
CA LEU A 80 -2.89 -5.27 -24.73
C LEU A 80 -1.55 -5.24 -23.97
N SER A 81 -1.40 -6.11 -22.99
CA SER A 81 -0.16 -6.32 -22.24
C SER A 81 0.41 -7.69 -22.56
N TYR A 82 1.73 -7.80 -22.59
CA TYR A 82 2.44 -9.04 -22.86
C TYR A 82 3.66 -9.17 -21.98
N GLN A 83 4.00 -10.40 -21.66
CA GLN A 83 5.17 -10.74 -20.86
C GLN A 83 5.82 -12.02 -21.35
N ALA A 84 7.13 -12.14 -21.15
CA ALA A 84 7.87 -13.37 -21.31
C ALA A 84 8.95 -13.44 -20.24
N PHE A 85 9.25 -14.64 -19.73
CA PHE A 85 10.30 -14.81 -18.73
C PHE A 85 11.03 -16.13 -18.94
N VAL A 86 12.27 -16.16 -18.48
CA VAL A 86 13.08 -17.35 -18.33
C VAL A 86 13.85 -17.26 -17.03
N GLN A 87 13.93 -18.38 -16.31
CA GLN A 87 14.69 -18.52 -15.09
C GLN A 87 15.44 -19.85 -15.10
N ALA A 88 16.74 -19.80 -14.84
CA ALA A 88 17.59 -20.97 -14.65
C ALA A 88 18.04 -21.03 -13.19
N SER A 89 17.98 -22.21 -12.58
CA SER A 89 18.39 -22.41 -11.20
C SER A 89 19.20 -23.71 -11.09
N ASP A 90 20.26 -23.65 -10.29
CA ASP A 90 21.14 -24.80 -10.05
C ASP A 90 21.66 -24.81 -8.62
N GLN A 91 22.24 -25.95 -8.22
CA GLN A 91 22.75 -26.19 -6.89
C GLN A 91 24.18 -26.81 -7.01
N TYR A 92 25.11 -26.26 -6.28
CA TYR A 92 26.50 -26.63 -6.26
C TYR A 92 26.97 -26.98 -4.85
N LEU A 93 28.18 -27.52 -4.72
CA LEU A 93 28.82 -27.81 -3.43
C LEU A 93 27.94 -28.70 -2.51
N ASN A 94 27.47 -29.83 -3.04
CA ASN A 94 26.54 -30.74 -2.32
C ASN A 94 25.29 -30.02 -1.80
N ASN A 95 24.65 -29.22 -2.68
CA ASN A 95 23.45 -28.43 -2.42
C ASN A 95 23.61 -27.27 -1.43
N ARG A 96 24.85 -26.96 -1.00
CA ARG A 96 25.11 -25.82 -0.11
C ARG A 96 25.05 -24.49 -0.82
N PHE A 97 25.37 -24.42 -2.10
CA PHE A 97 25.31 -23.18 -2.88
C PHE A 97 24.22 -23.29 -3.94
N LYS A 98 23.22 -22.41 -3.84
CA LYS A 98 22.08 -22.33 -4.76
C LYS A 98 22.16 -21.02 -5.52
N VAL A 99 22.02 -21.07 -6.84
CA VAL A 99 22.00 -19.89 -7.74
C VAL A 99 20.73 -19.93 -8.56
N SER A 100 20.09 -18.79 -8.71
CA SER A 100 18.98 -18.62 -9.63
C SER A 100 19.15 -17.31 -10.41
N LEU A 101 19.18 -17.41 -11.73
CA LEU A 101 19.23 -16.27 -12.65
C LEU A 101 17.95 -16.23 -13.46
N GLY A 102 17.27 -15.09 -13.45
CA GLY A 102 16.02 -14.87 -14.17
C GLY A 102 16.05 -13.60 -14.99
N VAL A 103 15.31 -13.60 -16.08
CA VAL A 103 15.04 -12.41 -16.90
C VAL A 103 13.56 -12.37 -17.20
N ASN A 104 12.95 -11.20 -17.01
CA ASN A 104 11.56 -10.96 -17.36
C ASN A 104 11.46 -9.75 -18.31
N LEU A 105 10.59 -9.88 -19.29
CA LEU A 105 10.25 -8.86 -20.30
C LEU A 105 8.77 -8.57 -20.18
N VAL A 106 8.40 -7.29 -20.09
CA VAL A 106 7.00 -6.87 -20.06
C VAL A 106 6.79 -5.69 -21.00
N GLY A 107 5.58 -5.55 -21.52
CA GLY A 107 5.20 -4.39 -22.31
C GLY A 107 3.68 -4.26 -22.41
N ASN A 108 3.22 -3.08 -22.85
CA ASN A 108 1.82 -2.84 -23.18
C ASN A 108 1.68 -1.77 -24.27
N THR A 109 0.49 -1.67 -24.85
CA THR A 109 0.22 -0.80 -26.01
C THR A 109 -0.13 0.65 -25.66
N PHE A 110 0.05 1.11 -24.41
CA PHE A 110 -0.38 2.44 -23.98
C PHE A 110 0.44 3.57 -24.61
N THR A 111 1.78 3.50 -24.53
CA THR A 111 2.70 4.45 -25.18
C THR A 111 3.77 3.70 -25.97
N ALA A 112 4.43 4.38 -26.91
CA ALA A 112 5.55 3.81 -27.66
C ALA A 112 6.72 3.35 -26.77
N SER A 113 6.96 4.04 -25.65
CA SER A 113 7.96 3.63 -24.66
C SER A 113 7.55 2.35 -23.93
N MET A 114 6.28 2.22 -23.58
CA MET A 114 5.74 1.07 -22.84
C MET A 114 5.55 -0.15 -23.74
N SER A 115 5.45 0.02 -25.05
CA SER A 115 5.32 -1.09 -26.00
C SER A 115 6.65 -1.76 -26.35
N ASN A 116 7.79 -1.19 -25.99
CA ASN A 116 9.09 -1.80 -26.23
C ASN A 116 9.54 -2.64 -25.02
N PRO A 117 9.43 -3.99 -25.04
CA PRO A 117 9.73 -4.83 -23.87
C PRO A 117 11.20 -4.80 -23.46
N ILE A 118 12.12 -4.41 -24.37
CA ILE A 118 13.56 -4.30 -24.05
C ILE A 118 13.79 -3.15 -23.05
N LYS A 119 12.97 -2.08 -23.10
CA LYS A 119 13.04 -0.98 -22.13
C LYS A 119 12.57 -1.38 -20.72
N GLN A 120 11.86 -2.50 -20.59
CA GLN A 120 11.39 -3.09 -19.33
C GLN A 120 12.08 -4.42 -19.02
N LEU A 121 13.28 -4.65 -19.60
CA LEU A 121 14.10 -5.82 -19.29
C LEU A 121 14.38 -5.87 -17.77
N SER A 122 14.02 -6.97 -17.14
CA SER A 122 14.06 -7.14 -15.68
C SER A 122 14.90 -8.34 -15.29
N PRO A 123 16.25 -8.20 -15.25
CA PRO A 123 17.15 -9.25 -14.76
C PRO A 123 17.05 -9.39 -13.24
N ARG A 124 17.23 -10.63 -12.75
CA ARG A 124 17.19 -10.98 -11.33
C ARG A 124 18.23 -12.05 -11.03
N LEU A 125 18.92 -11.93 -9.92
CA LEU A 125 19.85 -12.91 -9.41
C LEU A 125 19.52 -13.19 -7.94
N SER A 126 19.41 -14.47 -7.61
CA SER A 126 19.27 -14.95 -6.24
C SER A 126 20.39 -15.93 -5.92
N LEU A 127 21.04 -15.74 -4.79
CA LEU A 127 22.09 -16.57 -4.26
C LEU A 127 21.71 -17.03 -2.86
N SER A 128 22.00 -18.30 -2.54
CA SER A 128 21.85 -18.84 -1.18
C SER A 128 23.04 -19.73 -0.89
N TYR A 129 23.65 -19.56 0.28
CA TYR A 129 24.77 -20.37 0.73
C TYR A 129 24.52 -20.89 2.15
N SER A 130 24.50 -22.22 2.29
CA SER A 130 24.39 -22.91 3.58
C SER A 130 25.80 -23.16 4.14
N PHE A 131 26.21 -22.35 5.14
CA PHE A 131 27.49 -22.53 5.84
C PHE A 131 27.51 -23.80 6.70
N SER A 132 26.37 -24.09 7.32
CA SER A 132 26.10 -25.31 8.09
C SER A 132 24.65 -25.75 7.86
N ASP A 133 24.25 -26.83 8.50
CA ASP A 133 22.86 -27.30 8.44
C ASP A 133 21.90 -26.34 9.13
N ASP A 134 22.39 -25.47 10.00
CA ASP A 134 21.62 -24.52 10.78
C ASP A 134 21.77 -23.06 10.34
N PHE A 135 22.66 -22.74 9.39
CA PHE A 135 22.95 -21.35 9.03
C PHE A 135 23.03 -21.12 7.52
N ASP A 136 22.13 -20.27 7.02
CA ASP A 136 22.03 -19.86 5.63
C ASP A 136 22.26 -18.34 5.46
N LEU A 137 22.95 -17.98 4.37
CA LEU A 137 23.08 -16.61 3.87
C LEU A 137 22.36 -16.52 2.52
N ASN A 138 21.49 -15.51 2.38
CA ASN A 138 20.73 -15.26 1.17
C ASN A 138 21.03 -13.86 0.64
N ALA A 139 21.15 -13.74 -0.69
CA ALA A 139 21.30 -12.46 -1.36
C ALA A 139 20.46 -12.42 -2.64
N ASN A 140 19.73 -11.33 -2.84
CA ASN A 140 18.90 -11.10 -4.02
C ASN A 140 19.17 -9.72 -4.58
N ILE A 141 19.37 -9.63 -5.88
CA ILE A 141 19.42 -8.37 -6.61
C ILE A 141 18.55 -8.47 -7.85
N GLY A 142 17.82 -7.41 -8.16
CA GLY A 142 16.94 -7.44 -9.33
C GLY A 142 16.47 -6.07 -9.78
N HIS A 143 16.17 -6.00 -11.07
CA HIS A 143 15.44 -4.90 -11.69
C HIS A 143 13.99 -5.32 -11.95
N TYR A 144 13.07 -4.42 -11.67
CA TYR A 144 11.63 -4.67 -11.79
C TYR A 144 10.96 -3.52 -12.53
N ALA A 145 9.98 -3.83 -13.35
CA ALA A 145 9.16 -2.84 -14.06
C ALA A 145 7.67 -3.11 -13.83
N MET A 146 6.91 -2.07 -13.53
CA MET A 146 5.47 -2.13 -13.27
C MET A 146 4.77 -0.98 -14.02
N PRO A 147 3.64 -1.22 -14.71
CA PRO A 147 2.88 -0.14 -15.32
C PRO A 147 2.23 0.74 -14.23
N PRO A 148 2.02 2.03 -14.47
CA PRO A 148 1.15 2.87 -13.66
C PRO A 148 -0.29 2.33 -13.62
N SER A 149 -1.10 2.83 -12.67
CA SER A 149 -2.51 2.43 -12.55
C SER A 149 -3.33 2.81 -13.78
N TYR A 150 -4.41 2.08 -14.04
CA TYR A 150 -5.35 2.44 -15.12
C TYR A 150 -5.97 3.83 -14.90
N THR A 151 -6.21 4.23 -13.66
CA THR A 151 -6.68 5.57 -13.32
C THR A 151 -5.71 6.64 -13.84
N THR A 152 -4.40 6.45 -13.62
CA THR A 152 -3.36 7.37 -14.12
C THR A 152 -3.27 7.34 -15.65
N MET A 153 -3.33 6.15 -16.25
CA MET A 153 -3.31 6.03 -17.72
C MET A 153 -4.56 6.65 -18.34
N GLY A 154 -5.73 6.51 -17.72
CA GLY A 154 -7.02 6.96 -18.21
C GLY A 154 -7.33 8.44 -18.04
N TYR A 155 -6.51 9.19 -17.31
CA TYR A 155 -6.82 10.61 -17.05
C TYR A 155 -6.93 11.43 -18.33
N ARG A 156 -8.03 12.18 -18.46
CA ARG A 156 -8.31 13.10 -19.57
C ARG A 156 -8.57 14.51 -19.06
N ASN A 157 -8.24 15.48 -19.90
CA ASN A 157 -8.66 16.88 -19.69
C ASN A 157 -10.12 17.10 -20.18
N THR A 158 -10.63 18.31 -20.01
CA THR A 158 -11.98 18.71 -20.45
C THR A 158 -12.17 18.64 -21.97
N GLU A 159 -11.10 18.63 -22.74
CA GLU A 159 -11.12 18.48 -24.21
C GLU A 159 -11.16 16.99 -24.64
N GLY A 160 -11.09 16.06 -23.69
CA GLY A 160 -11.10 14.63 -23.94
C GLY A 160 -9.74 14.02 -24.33
N ASN A 161 -8.64 14.76 -24.20
CA ASN A 161 -7.30 14.28 -24.54
C ASN A 161 -6.71 13.43 -23.40
N TYR A 162 -6.03 12.32 -23.71
CA TYR A 162 -5.25 11.53 -22.77
C TYR A 162 -3.99 12.29 -22.34
N VAL A 163 -4.07 13.06 -21.27
CA VAL A 163 -2.99 13.95 -20.82
C VAL A 163 -1.71 13.16 -20.49
N ASN A 164 -1.83 12.11 -19.70
CA ASN A 164 -0.67 11.34 -19.25
C ASN A 164 -0.02 10.51 -20.36
N ARG A 165 -0.80 10.12 -21.39
CA ARG A 165 -0.25 9.52 -22.59
C ARG A 165 0.60 10.53 -23.37
N SER A 166 0.12 11.76 -23.51
CA SER A 166 0.83 12.86 -24.20
C SER A 166 2.06 13.30 -23.40
N ASN A 167 2.03 13.24 -22.07
CA ASN A 167 3.17 13.48 -21.18
C ASN A 167 4.24 12.36 -21.25
N GLY A 168 4.02 11.31 -22.05
CA GLY A 168 4.99 10.24 -22.20
C GLY A 168 5.11 9.34 -20.97
N LEU A 169 3.99 9.01 -20.33
CA LEU A 169 3.95 8.11 -19.18
C LEU A 169 4.77 6.84 -19.42
N LYS A 170 5.56 6.42 -18.43
CA LYS A 170 6.50 5.30 -18.47
C LYS A 170 6.14 4.22 -17.46
N TYR A 171 6.74 3.04 -17.62
CA TYR A 171 6.79 2.06 -16.53
C TYR A 171 7.55 2.63 -15.34
N ILE A 172 7.01 2.38 -14.15
CA ILE A 172 7.72 2.59 -12.88
C ILE A 172 8.76 1.48 -12.79
N THR A 173 10.01 1.82 -12.52
CA THR A 173 11.08 0.84 -12.37
C THR A 173 11.62 0.82 -10.95
N SER A 174 12.13 -0.34 -10.52
CA SER A 174 12.74 -0.50 -9.20
C SER A 174 13.97 -1.39 -9.26
N ASN A 175 15.11 -0.89 -8.78
CA ASN A 175 16.30 -1.69 -8.46
C ASN A 175 16.23 -2.10 -7.00
N GLN A 176 16.37 -3.39 -6.72
CA GLN A 176 16.27 -3.93 -5.38
C GLN A 176 17.47 -4.78 -5.05
N ALA A 177 18.01 -4.61 -3.85
CA ALA A 177 19.04 -5.46 -3.27
C ALA A 177 18.58 -5.88 -1.85
N ILE A 178 18.67 -7.17 -1.58
CA ILE A 178 18.26 -7.76 -0.30
C ILE A 178 19.37 -8.73 0.11
N VAL A 179 19.81 -8.65 1.35
CA VAL A 179 20.74 -9.59 1.95
C VAL A 179 20.17 -10.03 3.29
N GLY A 180 20.10 -11.33 3.49
CA GLY A 180 19.56 -11.89 4.71
C GLY A 180 20.36 -13.10 5.19
N MET A 181 20.31 -13.33 6.49
CA MET A 181 20.81 -14.55 7.11
C MET A 181 19.68 -15.23 7.89
N GLU A 182 19.72 -16.54 7.89
CA GLU A 182 18.79 -17.40 8.60
C GLU A 182 19.57 -18.35 9.50
N TYR A 183 19.17 -18.45 10.77
CA TYR A 183 19.77 -19.34 11.74
C TYR A 183 18.67 -20.14 12.43
N HIS A 184 18.72 -21.45 12.31
CA HIS A 184 17.71 -22.39 12.82
C HIS A 184 18.32 -23.53 13.65
N PRO A 185 18.88 -23.21 14.83
CA PRO A 185 19.47 -24.22 15.70
C PRO A 185 18.41 -25.19 16.22
N GLY A 186 18.50 -26.42 15.72
CA GLY A 186 17.53 -27.46 16.07
C GLY A 186 16.12 -27.24 15.52
N ASN A 187 15.13 -27.93 16.13
CA ASN A 187 13.78 -28.02 15.56
C ASN A 187 12.80 -26.95 16.04
N PHE A 188 13.16 -26.17 17.08
CA PHE A 188 12.21 -25.29 17.75
C PHE A 188 12.44 -23.81 17.45
N LEU A 189 13.64 -23.43 17.06
CA LEU A 189 14.03 -22.03 16.99
C LEU A 189 14.48 -21.63 15.59
N ARG A 190 14.00 -20.51 15.09
CA ARG A 190 14.43 -19.91 13.84
C ARG A 190 14.60 -18.40 14.03
N PHE A 191 15.74 -17.88 13.60
CA PHE A 191 16.02 -16.45 13.49
C PHE A 191 16.27 -16.08 12.04
N SER A 192 15.75 -14.94 11.61
CA SER A 192 16.17 -14.31 10.37
C SER A 192 16.47 -12.84 10.60
N LEU A 193 17.50 -12.36 9.91
CA LEU A 193 17.84 -10.95 9.80
C LEU A 193 17.99 -10.62 8.33
N GLU A 194 17.27 -9.61 7.86
CA GLU A 194 17.26 -9.19 6.47
C GLU A 194 17.45 -7.68 6.38
N GLY A 195 18.39 -7.24 5.53
CA GLY A 195 18.54 -5.86 5.13
C GLY A 195 18.10 -5.68 3.69
N PHE A 196 17.37 -4.62 3.38
CA PHE A 196 16.90 -4.34 2.04
C PHE A 196 17.12 -2.88 1.64
N TYR A 197 17.37 -2.68 0.35
CA TYR A 197 17.39 -1.39 -0.31
C TYR A 197 16.65 -1.48 -1.64
N LYS A 198 15.67 -0.59 -1.85
CA LYS A 198 14.86 -0.49 -3.07
C LYS A 198 14.94 0.94 -3.57
N GLN A 199 15.40 1.13 -4.79
CA GLN A 199 15.41 2.41 -5.48
C GLN A 199 14.37 2.39 -6.58
N TYR A 200 13.49 3.38 -6.60
CA TYR A 200 12.45 3.53 -7.61
C TYR A 200 12.77 4.67 -8.54
N SER A 201 12.39 4.54 -9.82
CA SER A 201 12.51 5.60 -10.81
C SER A 201 11.27 5.63 -11.72
N HIS A 202 11.08 6.77 -12.37
CA HIS A 202 9.92 7.05 -13.23
C HIS A 202 8.58 7.00 -12.48
N TYR A 203 8.56 7.23 -11.17
CA TYR A 203 7.30 7.30 -10.45
C TYR A 203 6.52 8.54 -10.90
N PRO A 204 5.19 8.45 -11.11
CA PRO A 204 4.39 9.60 -11.51
C PRO A 204 4.37 10.67 -10.43
N ILE A 205 4.73 11.91 -10.80
CA ILE A 205 4.58 13.12 -9.97
C ILE A 205 3.40 13.92 -10.49
N SER A 206 2.52 14.33 -9.61
CA SER A 206 1.38 15.21 -9.91
C SER A 206 1.83 16.55 -10.44
N LEU A 207 1.23 17.01 -11.53
CA LEU A 207 1.40 18.38 -12.03
C LEU A 207 0.55 19.40 -11.26
N THR A 208 -0.45 18.93 -10.49
CA THR A 208 -1.34 19.78 -9.71
C THR A 208 -0.72 20.22 -8.39
N ASP A 209 -0.14 19.29 -7.64
CA ASP A 209 0.41 19.56 -6.30
C ASP A 209 1.93 19.27 -6.19
N GLY A 210 2.52 18.67 -7.21
CA GLY A 210 3.95 18.38 -7.25
C GLY A 210 4.40 17.18 -6.40
N ILE A 211 3.48 16.37 -5.89
CA ILE A 211 3.77 15.23 -5.02
C ILE A 211 3.75 13.93 -5.83
N SER A 212 4.66 13.01 -5.50
CA SER A 212 4.68 11.66 -6.07
C SER A 212 3.39 10.90 -5.71
N LEU A 213 2.79 10.23 -6.69
CA LEU A 213 1.63 9.36 -6.44
C LEU A 213 1.94 8.23 -5.45
N ALA A 214 3.21 7.80 -5.31
CA ALA A 214 3.64 6.84 -4.29
C ALA A 214 3.44 7.33 -2.85
N SER A 215 3.44 8.64 -2.64
CA SER A 215 3.29 9.25 -1.33
C SER A 215 1.84 9.57 -0.97
N LYS A 216 0.91 9.44 -1.93
CA LYS A 216 -0.53 9.63 -1.74
C LYS A 216 -1.21 8.29 -1.38
N GLY A 217 -2.46 8.30 -0.93
CA GLY A 217 -3.30 7.09 -0.87
C GLY A 217 -3.71 6.61 0.52
N VAL A 218 -3.47 7.39 1.59
CA VAL A 218 -3.95 7.04 2.95
C VAL A 218 -5.44 7.35 3.15
N ASP A 219 -6.02 8.19 2.33
CA ASP A 219 -7.35 8.78 2.55
C ASP A 219 -8.49 8.06 1.80
N TYR A 220 -8.33 6.81 1.40
CA TYR A 220 -9.33 6.05 0.62
C TYR A 220 -9.85 6.78 -0.64
N GLY A 221 -9.14 7.82 -1.07
CA GLY A 221 -9.43 8.57 -2.29
C GLY A 221 -8.82 7.89 -3.52
N GLN A 222 -9.31 8.29 -4.68
CA GLN A 222 -8.68 7.89 -5.92
C GLN A 222 -7.33 8.55 -6.07
N VAL A 223 -6.31 7.74 -6.35
CA VAL A 223 -4.96 8.21 -6.65
C VAL A 223 -4.69 8.07 -8.14
N GLY A 224 -4.17 9.12 -8.74
CA GLY A 224 -3.77 9.12 -10.15
C GLY A 224 -4.80 9.67 -11.13
N ASP A 225 -5.97 10.09 -10.67
CA ASP A 225 -6.96 10.82 -11.47
C ASP A 225 -6.55 12.29 -11.65
N GLU A 226 -5.36 12.49 -12.21
CA GLU A 226 -4.73 13.80 -12.37
C GLU A 226 -3.61 13.78 -13.43
N ALA A 227 -3.23 14.96 -13.91
CA ALA A 227 -2.09 15.10 -14.81
C ALA A 227 -0.78 14.80 -14.07
N VAL A 228 0.06 13.94 -14.66
CA VAL A 228 1.34 13.53 -14.05
C VAL A 228 2.47 13.53 -15.07
N MET A 229 3.71 13.54 -14.55
CA MET A 229 4.93 13.23 -15.30
C MET A 229 5.70 12.09 -14.62
N SER A 230 6.29 11.17 -15.39
CA SER A 230 7.11 10.05 -14.92
C SER A 230 8.55 10.49 -14.62
N THR A 231 8.73 11.42 -13.69
CA THR A 231 10.02 12.03 -13.33
C THR A 231 10.44 11.76 -11.88
N GLY A 232 9.58 11.11 -11.08
CA GLY A 232 9.83 10.88 -9.68
C GLY A 232 10.79 9.73 -9.43
N ASP A 233 11.66 9.92 -8.45
CA ASP A 233 12.48 8.89 -7.85
C ASP A 233 11.95 8.53 -6.46
N GLY A 234 12.34 7.35 -5.97
CA GLY A 234 11.96 6.91 -4.65
C GLY A 234 13.00 5.98 -4.07
N ARG A 235 12.95 5.80 -2.76
CA ARG A 235 13.76 4.82 -2.05
C ARG A 235 13.00 4.23 -0.87
N ALA A 236 13.17 2.93 -0.66
CA ALA A 236 12.75 2.26 0.55
C ALA A 236 13.90 1.38 1.03
N TYR A 237 14.27 1.51 2.30
CA TYR A 237 15.37 0.76 2.87
C TYR A 237 15.14 0.49 4.34
N GLY A 238 15.69 -0.61 4.82
CA GLY A 238 15.48 -1.01 6.20
C GLY A 238 16.09 -2.34 6.55
N VAL A 239 15.80 -2.74 7.78
CA VAL A 239 16.21 -4.01 8.36
C VAL A 239 15.00 -4.68 8.99
N GLU A 240 14.86 -5.98 8.77
CA GLU A 240 13.86 -6.82 9.39
C GLU A 240 14.51 -7.94 10.20
N VAL A 241 14.02 -8.13 11.43
CA VAL A 241 14.41 -9.24 12.30
C VAL A 241 13.16 -10.07 12.61
N VAL A 242 13.26 -11.38 12.41
CA VAL A 242 12.18 -12.31 12.81
C VAL A 242 12.76 -13.40 13.69
N ALA A 243 12.09 -13.66 14.81
CA ALA A 243 12.37 -14.79 15.69
C ALA A 243 11.11 -15.65 15.82
N LYS A 244 11.25 -16.97 15.60
CA LYS A 244 10.17 -17.93 15.75
C LYS A 244 10.59 -19.04 16.71
N LEU A 245 9.75 -19.30 17.68
CA LEU A 245 9.83 -20.46 18.56
C LEU A 245 8.58 -21.32 18.29
N MET A 246 8.75 -22.60 17.96
CA MET A 246 7.68 -23.47 17.50
C MET A 246 7.62 -24.73 18.35
N GLY A 247 6.52 -24.91 19.09
CA GLY A 247 6.25 -26.12 19.89
C GLY A 247 7.20 -26.37 21.06
N TRP A 248 7.96 -25.36 21.53
CA TRP A 248 8.82 -25.53 22.68
C TRP A 248 8.01 -25.45 23.98
N ARG A 249 7.91 -26.56 24.69
CA ARG A 249 7.11 -26.67 25.93
C ARG A 249 5.67 -26.16 25.75
N ASP A 250 5.03 -26.55 24.63
CA ASP A 250 3.67 -26.14 24.28
C ASP A 250 3.50 -24.62 24.00
N ILE A 251 4.60 -23.91 23.79
CA ILE A 251 4.61 -22.48 23.43
C ILE A 251 5.01 -22.32 21.96
N ASP A 252 4.20 -21.54 21.23
CA ASP A 252 4.58 -20.96 19.95
C ASP A 252 4.75 -19.45 20.13
N LEU A 253 5.82 -18.89 19.59
CA LEU A 253 6.11 -17.45 19.62
C LEU A 253 6.63 -17.01 18.25
N THR A 254 6.09 -15.94 17.72
CA THR A 254 6.65 -15.22 16.57
C THR A 254 6.82 -13.76 16.96
N ALA A 255 8.04 -13.27 16.88
CA ALA A 255 8.37 -11.86 17.03
C ALA A 255 8.96 -11.36 15.72
N SER A 256 8.46 -10.25 15.19
CA SER A 256 9.04 -9.57 14.04
C SER A 256 9.19 -8.08 14.32
N TYR A 257 10.33 -7.53 13.93
CA TYR A 257 10.58 -6.10 14.01
C TYR A 257 11.18 -5.60 12.71
N THR A 258 10.58 -4.55 12.14
CA THR A 258 11.05 -3.88 10.93
C THR A 258 11.35 -2.42 11.25
N LEU A 259 12.57 -2.00 10.96
CA LEU A 259 12.98 -0.60 10.96
C LEU A 259 13.20 -0.19 9.50
N PHE A 260 12.47 0.81 9.02
CA PHE A 260 12.55 1.19 7.61
C PHE A 260 12.26 2.67 7.35
N ARG A 261 12.66 3.12 6.17
CA ARG A 261 12.28 4.41 5.59
C ARG A 261 11.68 4.18 4.21
N SER A 262 10.70 5.00 3.86
CA SER A 262 10.05 5.03 2.54
C SER A 262 9.84 6.48 2.12
N GLU A 263 10.56 6.91 1.08
CA GLU A 263 10.62 8.32 0.67
C GLU A 263 10.56 8.41 -0.85
N PHE A 264 9.84 9.41 -1.36
CA PHE A 264 9.73 9.70 -2.79
C PHE A 264 9.96 11.19 -3.04
N THR A 265 10.52 11.52 -4.20
CA THR A 265 10.79 12.91 -4.56
C THR A 265 9.50 13.66 -4.91
N ASP A 266 9.46 14.93 -4.55
CA ASP A 266 8.50 15.90 -5.08
C ASP A 266 8.98 16.48 -6.43
N LYS A 267 8.23 17.41 -7.00
CA LYS A 267 8.55 18.10 -8.27
C LYS A 267 9.92 18.80 -8.26
N ASN A 268 10.45 19.14 -7.09
CA ASN A 268 11.73 19.83 -6.92
C ASN A 268 12.88 18.83 -6.67
N GLY A 269 12.62 17.54 -6.73
CA GLY A 269 13.61 16.51 -6.44
C GLY A 269 13.90 16.29 -4.96
N ILE A 270 13.10 16.87 -4.05
CA ILE A 270 13.27 16.73 -2.60
C ILE A 270 12.61 15.45 -2.13
N TYR A 271 13.36 14.56 -1.47
CA TYR A 271 12.81 13.37 -0.85
C TYR A 271 11.89 13.72 0.32
N ARG A 272 10.65 13.26 0.25
CA ARG A 272 9.65 13.40 1.30
C ARG A 272 9.18 12.02 1.77
N PRO A 273 8.89 11.85 3.06
CA PRO A 273 8.35 10.60 3.57
C PRO A 273 7.06 10.23 2.82
N SER A 274 6.93 8.99 2.40
CA SER A 274 5.65 8.48 1.93
C SER A 274 4.66 8.36 3.09
N SER A 275 3.38 8.30 2.81
CA SER A 275 2.35 8.10 3.84
C SER A 275 2.52 6.76 4.59
N TRP A 276 3.31 5.85 4.07
CA TRP A 276 3.61 4.53 4.65
C TRP A 276 4.90 4.51 5.50
N ASP A 277 5.65 5.63 5.61
CA ASP A 277 6.92 5.73 6.34
C ASP A 277 6.69 5.75 7.87
N THR A 278 6.15 4.69 8.42
CA THR A 278 5.90 4.55 9.87
C THR A 278 7.17 4.30 10.67
N ARG A 279 8.29 4.05 10.02
CA ARG A 279 9.63 3.75 10.57
C ARG A 279 9.74 2.43 11.33
N HIS A 280 8.84 2.18 12.26
CA HIS A 280 8.88 1.04 13.17
C HIS A 280 7.61 0.21 13.04
N ILE A 281 7.78 -1.09 12.85
CA ILE A 281 6.69 -2.06 12.94
C ILE A 281 7.18 -3.21 13.80
N LEU A 282 6.48 -3.48 14.92
CA LEU A 282 6.75 -4.62 15.77
C LEU A 282 5.48 -5.46 15.90
N ASN A 283 5.61 -6.77 15.67
CA ASN A 283 4.56 -7.73 15.92
C ASN A 283 5.08 -8.83 16.83
N LEU A 284 4.33 -9.12 17.89
CA LEU A 284 4.56 -10.21 18.80
C LEU A 284 3.30 -11.07 18.85
N THR A 285 3.39 -12.32 18.42
CA THR A 285 2.28 -13.26 18.48
C THR A 285 2.74 -14.49 19.26
N THR A 286 1.96 -14.89 20.26
CA THR A 286 2.24 -16.07 21.05
C THR A 286 0.98 -16.91 21.23
N SER A 287 1.15 -18.21 21.31
CA SER A 287 0.12 -19.13 21.75
C SER A 287 0.70 -20.13 22.74
N TYR A 288 -0.08 -20.49 23.74
CA TYR A 288 0.26 -21.47 24.74
C TYR A 288 -0.82 -22.51 24.83
N LYS A 289 -0.43 -23.77 24.65
CA LYS A 289 -1.31 -24.92 24.80
C LYS A 289 -1.36 -25.33 26.25
N LEU A 290 -2.54 -25.21 26.82
CA LEU A 290 -2.85 -25.61 28.19
C LEU A 290 -3.41 -27.06 28.21
N PRO A 291 -3.36 -27.75 29.35
CA PRO A 291 -3.98 -29.07 29.49
C PRO A 291 -5.47 -29.08 29.13
N LYS A 292 -5.96 -30.26 28.73
CA LYS A 292 -7.38 -30.51 28.44
C LYS A 292 -7.94 -29.72 27.25
N GLY A 293 -7.09 -29.36 26.23
CA GLY A 293 -7.54 -28.72 25.00
C GLY A 293 -7.90 -27.22 25.14
N TRP A 294 -7.31 -26.55 26.13
CA TRP A 294 -7.33 -25.10 26.19
C TRP A 294 -6.14 -24.50 25.47
N TYR A 295 -6.34 -23.34 24.81
CA TYR A 295 -5.27 -22.54 24.20
C TYR A 295 -5.50 -21.08 24.57
N ILE A 296 -4.44 -20.40 24.96
CA ILE A 296 -4.44 -18.95 25.12
C ILE A 296 -3.47 -18.36 24.10
N SER A 297 -3.92 -17.36 23.37
CA SER A 297 -3.11 -16.66 22.37
C SER A 297 -3.17 -15.17 22.60
N ALA A 298 -2.07 -14.49 22.32
CA ALA A 298 -1.99 -13.05 22.38
C ALA A 298 -1.23 -12.51 21.16
N ARG A 299 -1.66 -11.38 20.65
CA ARG A 299 -0.98 -10.64 19.60
C ARG A 299 -0.84 -9.18 20.01
N TRP A 300 0.40 -8.74 20.17
CA TRP A 300 0.70 -7.34 20.40
C TRP A 300 1.35 -6.73 19.18
N ARG A 301 0.87 -5.56 18.77
CA ARG A 301 1.36 -4.81 17.64
C ARG A 301 1.75 -3.41 18.06
N TYR A 302 2.87 -2.92 17.51
CA TYR A 302 3.31 -1.55 17.65
C TYR A 302 3.69 -1.01 16.26
N ILE A 303 3.22 0.18 15.94
CA ILE A 303 3.51 0.87 14.69
C ILE A 303 3.89 2.30 15.02
N GLY A 304 5.06 2.73 14.55
CA GLY A 304 5.49 4.12 14.69
C GLY A 304 4.55 5.09 14.00
N GLY A 305 4.53 6.33 14.45
CA GLY A 305 3.62 7.35 13.97
C GLY A 305 3.73 7.58 12.46
N ALA A 306 2.62 7.44 11.75
CA ALA A 306 2.54 7.70 10.32
C ALA A 306 2.75 9.20 10.03
N PRO A 307 3.42 9.55 8.92
CA PRO A 307 3.55 10.95 8.50
C PRO A 307 2.19 11.51 8.08
N TYR A 308 2.00 12.79 8.33
CA TYR A 308 0.87 13.56 7.78
C TYR A 308 1.28 15.00 7.48
N SER A 309 0.46 15.68 6.70
CA SER A 309 0.70 17.05 6.27
C SER A 309 -0.07 18.04 7.12
N PRO A 310 0.45 19.24 7.39
CA PRO A 310 -0.34 20.35 7.90
C PRO A 310 -1.41 20.77 6.89
N ILE A 311 -2.33 21.61 7.32
CA ILE A 311 -3.34 22.20 6.43
C ILE A 311 -2.83 23.50 5.78
N ASP A 312 -3.27 23.71 4.56
CA ASP A 312 -3.24 25.04 3.91
C ASP A 312 -4.33 25.91 4.56
N VAL A 313 -3.90 26.76 5.48
CA VAL A 313 -4.82 27.60 6.29
C VAL A 313 -5.57 28.60 5.40
N GLU A 314 -4.90 29.23 4.46
CA GLU A 314 -5.50 30.26 3.60
C GLU A 314 -6.64 29.66 2.76
N ARG A 315 -6.38 28.55 2.10
CA ARG A 315 -7.38 27.85 1.29
C ARG A 315 -8.48 27.22 2.13
N SER A 316 -8.14 26.65 3.28
CA SER A 316 -9.11 25.98 4.17
C SER A 316 -10.06 26.96 4.86
N THR A 317 -9.63 28.17 5.13
CA THR A 317 -10.49 29.21 5.71
C THR A 317 -11.34 29.93 4.66
N ASN A 318 -11.07 29.78 3.37
CA ASN A 318 -11.90 30.34 2.31
C ASN A 318 -13.23 29.59 2.20
N LYS A 319 -14.36 30.28 2.37
CA LYS A 319 -15.71 29.68 2.38
C LYS A 319 -16.07 29.00 1.06
N ALA A 320 -15.70 29.59 -0.08
CA ALA A 320 -15.98 28.99 -1.39
C ALA A 320 -15.16 27.69 -1.59
N ALA A 321 -13.87 27.71 -1.26
CA ALA A 321 -13.03 26.52 -1.32
C ALA A 321 -13.54 25.43 -0.36
N TRP A 322 -13.82 25.77 0.89
CA TRP A 322 -14.36 24.84 1.88
C TRP A 322 -15.65 24.17 1.40
N SER A 323 -16.55 24.94 0.76
CA SER A 323 -17.84 24.45 0.32
C SER A 323 -17.78 23.27 -0.66
N ILE A 324 -16.63 23.01 -1.29
CA ILE A 324 -16.42 21.91 -2.23
C ILE A 324 -16.24 20.59 -1.51
N THR A 325 -15.36 20.58 -0.48
CA THR A 325 -14.94 19.35 0.17
C THR A 325 -15.53 19.16 1.55
N ASN A 326 -15.95 20.25 2.22
CA ASN A 326 -16.26 20.34 3.64
C ASN A 326 -15.12 19.81 4.53
N GLN A 327 -13.89 19.94 4.04
CA GLN A 327 -12.67 19.50 4.71
C GLN A 327 -11.55 20.52 4.52
N ALA A 328 -10.59 20.52 5.43
CA ALA A 328 -9.38 21.31 5.27
C ALA A 328 -8.53 20.80 4.11
N TYR A 329 -7.92 21.72 3.38
CA TYR A 329 -6.99 21.41 2.30
C TYR A 329 -5.60 21.11 2.84
N THR A 330 -4.91 20.18 2.19
CA THR A 330 -3.54 19.81 2.52
C THR A 330 -2.55 20.87 2.04
N ASP A 331 -1.60 21.23 2.89
CA ASP A 331 -0.44 22.03 2.50
C ASP A 331 0.61 21.11 1.84
N TYR A 332 0.64 21.14 0.52
CA TYR A 332 1.56 20.29 -0.27
C TYR A 332 3.02 20.81 -0.25
N GLU A 333 3.27 22.06 0.11
CA GLU A 333 4.63 22.56 0.30
C GLU A 333 5.31 21.90 1.52
N ARG A 334 4.51 21.59 2.57
CA ARG A 334 4.93 20.88 3.78
C ARG A 334 4.37 19.45 3.85
N PHE A 335 4.30 18.79 2.69
CA PHE A 335 3.72 17.44 2.62
C PHE A 335 4.47 16.44 3.52
N ASN A 336 3.72 15.73 4.37
CA ASN A 336 4.20 14.69 5.28
C ASN A 336 5.34 15.11 6.22
N THR A 337 5.38 16.40 6.64
CA THR A 337 6.38 16.91 7.58
C THR A 337 6.05 16.66 9.04
N LEU A 338 4.81 16.37 9.37
CA LEU A 338 4.35 16.05 10.73
C LEU A 338 4.22 14.54 10.92
N ARG A 339 4.17 14.09 12.18
CA ARG A 339 3.95 12.69 12.53
C ARG A 339 2.87 12.53 13.58
N LEU A 340 2.05 11.50 13.42
CA LEU A 340 1.13 11.05 14.44
C LEU A 340 1.89 10.45 15.63
N ALA A 341 1.20 10.30 16.75
CA ALA A 341 1.71 9.46 17.83
C ALA A 341 1.81 8.00 17.39
N ASP A 342 2.63 7.24 18.10
CA ASP A 342 2.76 5.80 17.86
C ASP A 342 1.46 5.07 18.22
N ALA A 343 1.18 4.00 17.51
CA ALA A 343 0.02 3.15 17.72
C ALA A 343 0.43 1.78 18.27
N HIS A 344 -0.31 1.26 19.23
CA HIS A 344 -0.12 -0.10 19.73
C HIS A 344 -1.46 -0.74 20.09
N GLN A 345 -1.53 -2.07 20.02
CA GLN A 345 -2.75 -2.81 20.29
C GLN A 345 -2.41 -4.22 20.79
N LEU A 346 -3.17 -4.67 21.79
CA LEU A 346 -3.14 -6.05 22.28
C LEU A 346 -4.46 -6.73 21.95
N ASP A 347 -4.38 -7.87 21.28
CA ASP A 347 -5.49 -8.78 21.05
C ASP A 347 -5.23 -10.06 21.86
N VAL A 348 -6.25 -10.60 22.51
CA VAL A 348 -6.16 -11.82 23.33
C VAL A 348 -7.25 -12.79 22.91
N ARG A 349 -6.90 -14.06 22.76
CA ARG A 349 -7.83 -15.09 22.37
C ARG A 349 -7.71 -16.31 23.28
N LEU A 350 -8.86 -16.84 23.69
CA LEU A 350 -9.00 -18.08 24.45
C LEU A 350 -9.79 -19.06 23.60
N ASP A 351 -9.24 -20.26 23.39
CA ASP A 351 -9.86 -21.35 22.66
C ASP A 351 -10.06 -22.56 23.55
N LYS A 352 -11.14 -23.28 23.34
CA LYS A 352 -11.42 -24.58 23.95
C LYS A 352 -11.78 -25.59 22.90
N GLU A 353 -10.93 -26.61 22.74
CA GLU A 353 -11.13 -27.73 21.80
C GLU A 353 -11.72 -28.95 22.52
N PHE A 354 -12.71 -29.55 21.85
CA PHE A 354 -13.34 -30.83 22.22
C PHE A 354 -13.15 -31.80 21.08
N TYR A 355 -12.52 -32.91 21.35
CA TYR A 355 -12.25 -33.96 20.36
C TYR A 355 -13.26 -35.07 20.50
N PHE A 356 -13.98 -35.36 19.39
CA PHE A 356 -14.93 -36.47 19.26
C PHE A 356 -14.39 -37.49 18.25
N LYS A 357 -15.01 -38.65 18.13
CA LYS A 357 -14.52 -39.75 17.31
C LYS A 357 -14.34 -39.41 15.83
N HIS A 358 -15.17 -38.54 15.28
CA HIS A 358 -15.18 -38.18 13.85
C HIS A 358 -15.12 -36.67 13.56
N TRP A 359 -15.10 -35.84 14.59
CA TRP A 359 -15.12 -34.38 14.45
C TRP A 359 -14.54 -33.69 15.67
N MET A 360 -14.17 -32.45 15.50
CA MET A 360 -13.65 -31.58 16.57
C MET A 360 -14.50 -30.31 16.67
N LEU A 361 -14.81 -29.88 17.87
CA LEU A 361 -15.45 -28.61 18.17
C LEU A 361 -14.42 -27.68 18.82
N ASN A 362 -14.26 -26.48 18.26
CA ASN A 362 -13.51 -25.40 18.90
C ASN A 362 -14.48 -24.26 19.22
N LEU A 363 -14.52 -23.86 20.49
CA LEU A 363 -15.20 -22.66 20.98
C LEU A 363 -14.13 -21.61 21.29
N TYR A 364 -14.32 -20.37 20.83
CA TYR A 364 -13.36 -19.33 21.11
C TYR A 364 -13.99 -18.01 21.53
N LEU A 365 -13.25 -17.28 22.35
CA LEU A 365 -13.44 -15.88 22.68
C LEU A 365 -12.22 -15.09 22.20
N ASP A 366 -12.41 -14.15 21.27
CA ASP A 366 -11.38 -13.24 20.76
C ASP A 366 -11.71 -11.82 21.22
N VAL A 367 -10.78 -11.16 21.89
CA VAL A 367 -10.93 -9.80 22.38
C VAL A 367 -9.87 -8.92 21.70
N GLN A 368 -10.27 -8.15 20.72
CA GLN A 368 -9.39 -7.20 20.06
C GLN A 368 -9.31 -5.91 20.88
N ASN A 369 -8.12 -5.29 20.87
CA ASN A 369 -7.81 -4.09 21.62
C ASN A 369 -8.14 -4.22 23.12
N ALA A 370 -7.66 -5.27 23.76
CA ALA A 370 -8.02 -5.67 25.11
C ALA A 370 -7.77 -4.60 26.19
N TYR A 371 -6.85 -3.66 25.98
CA TYR A 371 -6.59 -2.54 26.89
C TYR A 371 -7.04 -1.17 26.36
N ILE A 372 -7.91 -1.15 25.32
CA ILE A 372 -8.59 0.06 24.80
C ILE A 372 -7.60 1.14 24.37
N SER A 373 -6.55 0.75 23.63
CA SER A 373 -5.60 1.70 23.06
C SER A 373 -6.28 2.55 21.97
N ASN A 374 -6.04 3.85 21.99
CA ASN A 374 -6.50 4.75 20.94
C ASN A 374 -5.59 4.64 19.70
N MET A 375 -6.21 4.53 18.52
CA MET A 375 -5.49 4.64 17.26
C MET A 375 -5.33 6.11 16.88
N PRO A 376 -4.09 6.62 16.77
CA PRO A 376 -3.88 8.00 16.38
C PRO A 376 -4.40 8.29 14.98
N SER A 377 -5.09 9.39 14.81
CA SER A 377 -5.57 9.89 13.53
C SER A 377 -5.09 11.32 13.29
N LYS A 378 -5.02 11.71 12.01
CA LYS A 378 -4.73 13.11 11.69
C LYS A 378 -5.84 14.01 12.24
N PRO A 379 -5.51 15.27 12.61
CA PRO A 379 -6.50 16.21 13.10
C PRO A 379 -7.62 16.41 12.08
N ILE A 380 -8.85 16.36 12.53
CA ILE A 380 -10.05 16.70 11.74
C ILE A 380 -10.40 18.14 12.07
N TYR A 381 -10.69 18.93 11.05
CA TYR A 381 -11.05 20.33 11.19
C TYR A 381 -12.53 20.54 10.86
N THR A 382 -13.18 21.46 11.55
CA THR A 382 -14.53 21.93 11.25
C THR A 382 -14.61 23.44 11.31
N ASN A 383 -15.48 24.02 10.48
CA ASN A 383 -15.81 25.44 10.49
C ASN A 383 -17.03 25.75 11.38
N ARG A 384 -17.51 24.76 12.17
CA ARG A 384 -18.68 24.92 13.05
C ARG A 384 -18.25 24.97 14.50
N ASP A 385 -18.96 25.82 15.27
CA ASP A 385 -18.85 25.88 16.73
C ASP A 385 -19.49 24.65 17.41
N THR A 386 -19.58 24.65 18.73
CA THR A 386 -20.19 23.58 19.52
C THR A 386 -21.71 23.50 19.35
N GLU A 387 -22.33 24.57 18.86
CA GLU A 387 -23.78 24.66 18.58
C GLU A 387 -24.10 24.36 17.12
N GLY A 388 -23.09 24.06 16.30
CA GLY A 388 -23.24 23.71 14.89
C GLY A 388 -23.32 24.92 13.94
N ARG A 389 -23.12 26.15 14.42
CA ARG A 389 -23.12 27.37 13.61
C ARG A 389 -21.76 27.58 12.94
N VAL A 390 -21.76 28.10 11.73
CA VAL A 390 -20.53 28.47 11.03
C VAL A 390 -19.83 29.59 11.79
N MET A 391 -18.53 29.43 12.01
CA MET A 391 -17.67 30.43 12.66
C MET A 391 -17.09 31.35 11.61
N ASP A 392 -17.69 32.52 11.41
CA ASP A 392 -17.21 33.51 10.48
C ASP A 392 -15.93 34.20 10.99
N ASP A 393 -15.02 34.57 10.07
CA ASP A 393 -13.86 35.38 10.39
C ASP A 393 -14.33 36.83 10.62
N PRO A 394 -14.09 37.41 11.82
CA PRO A 394 -14.58 38.81 12.11
C PRO A 394 -14.03 39.85 11.17
N THR A 395 -12.87 39.59 10.53
CA THR A 395 -12.24 40.58 9.62
C THR A 395 -12.73 40.44 8.18
N SER A 396 -13.30 39.30 7.79
CA SER A 396 -13.76 39.03 6.43
C SER A 396 -14.94 38.04 6.43
N PRO A 397 -16.05 38.36 7.06
CA PRO A 397 -17.13 37.38 7.35
C PRO A 397 -17.81 36.84 6.10
N ASP A 398 -17.80 37.56 4.99
CA ASP A 398 -18.43 37.11 3.74
C ASP A 398 -17.60 36.04 2.99
N THR A 399 -16.27 36.09 3.12
CA THR A 399 -15.36 35.26 2.31
C THR A 399 -14.54 34.25 3.12
N LYS A 400 -14.34 34.52 4.43
CA LYS A 400 -13.51 33.67 5.30
C LYS A 400 -14.28 33.14 6.52
N GLN A 401 -13.79 32.05 7.04
CA GLN A 401 -14.29 31.35 8.23
C GLN A 401 -13.15 30.94 9.13
N LEU A 402 -13.46 30.75 10.40
CA LEU A 402 -12.54 30.17 11.38
C LEU A 402 -12.64 28.63 11.35
N LEU A 403 -11.56 27.98 11.76
CA LEU A 403 -11.51 26.51 11.89
C LEU A 403 -11.15 26.14 13.32
N ARG A 404 -11.77 25.07 13.83
CA ARG A 404 -11.35 24.41 15.06
C ARG A 404 -11.05 22.95 14.81
N THR A 405 -10.17 22.39 15.62
CA THR A 405 -9.82 20.97 15.58
C THR A 405 -10.84 20.15 16.37
N LEU A 406 -11.28 19.05 15.80
CA LEU A 406 -12.04 18.02 16.46
C LEU A 406 -11.09 16.97 17.01
N VAL A 407 -11.22 16.64 18.27
CA VAL A 407 -10.52 15.51 18.90
C VAL A 407 -11.36 14.27 18.71
N TYR A 408 -10.80 13.26 18.06
CA TYR A 408 -11.45 11.97 17.83
C TYR A 408 -10.68 10.85 18.57
N TYR A 409 -11.40 10.09 19.38
CA TYR A 409 -10.90 8.92 20.09
C TYR A 409 -11.47 7.66 19.42
N SER A 410 -10.61 6.78 18.94
CA SER A 410 -10.99 5.60 18.15
C SER A 410 -10.73 4.27 18.85
N GLY A 411 -10.37 4.31 20.14
CA GLY A 411 -10.09 3.09 20.90
C GLY A 411 -11.38 2.38 21.32
N THR A 412 -11.64 1.22 20.73
CA THR A 412 -12.79 0.38 21.10
C THR A 412 -12.32 -1.05 21.35
N ILE A 413 -12.78 -1.67 22.43
CA ILE A 413 -12.64 -3.11 22.65
C ILE A 413 -13.70 -3.85 21.82
N LEU A 414 -13.28 -4.89 21.11
CA LEU A 414 -14.18 -5.68 20.27
C LEU A 414 -14.12 -7.17 20.68
N PRO A 415 -15.02 -7.65 21.56
CA PRO A 415 -15.14 -9.06 21.86
C PRO A 415 -15.91 -9.80 20.76
N THR A 416 -15.42 -10.97 20.37
CA THR A 416 -16.03 -11.84 19.37
C THR A 416 -16.05 -13.27 19.91
N VAL A 417 -17.22 -13.91 19.87
CA VAL A 417 -17.37 -15.34 20.21
C VAL A 417 -17.62 -16.13 18.93
N GLY A 418 -16.98 -17.27 18.79
CA GLY A 418 -17.16 -18.11 17.61
C GLY A 418 -17.09 -19.60 17.88
N ILE A 419 -17.58 -20.35 16.92
CA ILE A 419 -17.65 -21.81 16.93
C ILE A 419 -17.02 -22.30 15.62
N MET A 420 -16.10 -23.27 15.71
CA MET A 420 -15.52 -23.94 14.54
C MET A 420 -15.71 -25.45 14.69
N ILE A 421 -16.21 -26.10 13.66
CA ILE A 421 -16.38 -27.53 13.59
C ILE A 421 -15.50 -28.06 12.45
N LYS A 422 -14.67 -29.06 12.74
CA LYS A 422 -13.84 -29.78 11.75
C LYS A 422 -14.27 -31.24 11.71
N PHE A 423 -14.53 -31.73 10.52
CA PHE A 423 -14.89 -33.12 10.22
C PHE A 423 -13.72 -33.90 9.66
#